data_6e8493e10d6e33357dcaaa0f87112177
#
_entry.id   6e8493e10d6e33357dcaaa0f87112177
#
_cell.length_a   1.000
_cell.length_b   1.000
_cell.length_c   1.000
_cell.angle_alpha   90.00
_cell.angle_beta   90.00
_cell.angle_gamma   90.00
#
_symmetry.space_group_name_H-M   'P 1'
#
loop_
_entity.id
_entity.type
_entity.pdbx_description
1 polymer ?
#
loop_
_entity_poly.entity_id
_entity_poly.type
_entity_poly.pdbx_seq_one_letter_code
_entity_poly.pdbx_strand_id
1 'polypeptide(L)'
;MSTEVMLKEFAEVAEHPHRVLTAYKNEGKKVIGILPYFAPVELVVAAGMVPMGIWGSNKKTISQAKEYCATFYCTIAQLALEMLLDGTMDQLDGIITP
;
A
#
# COMPACT_ATOMS: atom_id res chain seq x y z
N MET A 1 -5.02 21.80 -14.65
CA MET A 1 -5.08 20.36 -14.88
C MET A 1 -6.56 19.98 -15.05
N SER A 2 -6.89 19.19 -16.06
CA SER A 2 -8.28 18.80 -16.31
C SER A 2 -8.70 17.67 -15.38
N THR A 3 -10.01 17.55 -15.16
CA THR A 3 -10.59 16.45 -14.37
C THR A 3 -10.24 15.08 -14.97
N GLU A 4 -10.21 14.95 -16.28
CA GLU A 4 -9.88 13.70 -16.95
C GLU A 4 -8.44 13.26 -16.66
N VAL A 5 -7.49 14.20 -16.66
CA VAL A 5 -6.09 13.90 -16.34
C VAL A 5 -5.96 13.44 -14.89
N MET A 6 -6.65 14.12 -13.98
CA MET A 6 -6.65 13.75 -12.56
C MET A 6 -7.23 12.36 -12.33
N LEU A 7 -8.34 12.04 -13.00
CA LEU A 7 -8.96 10.72 -12.87
C LEU A 7 -8.05 9.61 -13.42
N LYS A 8 -7.35 9.87 -14.52
CA LYS A 8 -6.37 8.91 -15.05
C LYS A 8 -5.22 8.67 -14.10
N GLU A 9 -4.71 9.72 -13.47
CA GLU A 9 -3.65 9.59 -12.47
C GLU A 9 -4.11 8.76 -11.27
N PHE A 10 -5.31 9.02 -10.76
CA PHE A 10 -5.86 8.24 -9.65
C PHE A 10 -6.04 6.77 -10.02
N ALA A 11 -6.55 6.52 -11.23
CA ALA A 11 -6.74 5.14 -11.70
C ALA A 11 -5.40 4.40 -11.81
N GLU A 12 -4.37 5.06 -12.32
CA GLU A 12 -3.05 4.45 -12.46
C GLU A 12 -2.45 4.13 -11.11
N VAL A 13 -2.54 5.02 -10.14
CA VAL A 13 -2.05 4.77 -8.78
C VAL A 13 -2.81 3.61 -8.14
N ALA A 14 -4.14 3.55 -8.33
CA ALA A 14 -4.95 2.48 -7.76
C ALA A 14 -4.62 1.11 -8.37
N GLU A 15 -4.31 1.06 -9.67
CA GLU A 15 -3.98 -0.19 -10.35
C GLU A 15 -2.53 -0.64 -10.12
N HIS A 16 -1.62 0.33 -9.97
CA HIS A 16 -0.18 0.06 -9.87
C HIS A 16 0.45 0.80 -8.69
N PRO A 17 0.06 0.49 -7.44
CA PRO A 17 0.58 1.21 -6.28
C PRO A 17 2.10 1.07 -6.12
N HIS A 18 2.69 -0.01 -6.61
CA HIS A 18 4.13 -0.22 -6.54
C HIS A 18 4.93 0.83 -7.32
N ARG A 19 4.32 1.47 -8.33
CA ARG A 19 5.01 2.53 -9.08
C ARG A 19 5.25 3.77 -8.24
N VAL A 20 4.28 4.13 -7.42
CA VAL A 20 4.43 5.26 -6.49
C VAL A 20 5.50 4.94 -5.44
N LEU A 21 5.50 3.73 -4.92
CA LEU A 21 6.51 3.27 -3.98
C LEU A 21 7.91 3.36 -4.59
N THR A 22 8.07 2.84 -5.82
CA THR A 22 9.35 2.90 -6.53
C THR A 22 9.82 4.34 -6.74
N ALA A 23 8.91 5.25 -7.08
CA ALA A 23 9.24 6.66 -7.28
C ALA A 23 9.79 7.29 -6.00
N TYR A 24 9.17 7.06 -4.86
CA TYR A 24 9.67 7.56 -3.57
C TYR A 24 11.01 6.94 -3.19
N LYS A 25 11.21 5.65 -3.44
CA LYS A 25 12.48 4.99 -3.16
C LYS A 25 13.60 5.55 -4.03
N ASN A 26 13.32 5.87 -5.30
CA ASN A 26 14.28 6.50 -6.20
C ASN A 26 14.69 7.90 -5.75
N GLU A 27 13.83 8.60 -5.00
CA GLU A 27 14.13 9.87 -4.39
C GLU A 27 14.94 9.75 -3.09
N GLY A 28 15.26 8.54 -2.66
CA GLY A 28 15.98 8.28 -1.43
C GLY A 28 15.15 8.38 -0.17
N LYS A 29 13.82 8.40 -0.29
CA LYS A 29 12.92 8.50 0.86
C LYS A 29 12.63 7.12 1.46
N LYS A 30 12.43 7.09 2.77
CA LYS A 30 11.96 5.89 3.46
C LYS A 30 10.43 5.89 3.45
N VAL A 31 9.84 4.76 3.07
CA VAL A 31 8.39 4.61 2.95
C VAL A 31 7.92 3.58 3.97
N ILE A 32 6.94 3.97 4.77
CA ILE A 32 6.33 3.10 5.78
C ILE A 32 4.93 2.73 5.31
N GLY A 33 4.66 1.44 5.18
CA GLY A 33 3.34 0.94 4.86
C GLY A 33 2.43 1.03 6.07
N ILE A 34 1.22 1.53 5.86
CA ILE A 34 0.23 1.68 6.92
C ILE A 34 -0.97 0.82 6.56
N LEU A 35 -1.28 -0.15 7.42
CA LEU A 35 -2.52 -0.89 7.30
C LEU A 35 -3.68 0.04 7.67
N PRO A 36 -4.81 -0.06 6.97
CA PRO A 36 -5.89 0.92 7.13
C PRO A 36 -6.35 1.04 8.56
N TYR A 37 -6.73 2.26 8.91
CA TYR A 37 -7.36 2.70 10.16
C TYR A 37 -6.39 2.81 11.35
N PHE A 38 -6.48 3.94 12.03
CA PHE A 38 -5.91 4.22 13.36
C PHE A 38 -4.39 4.14 13.48
N ALA A 39 -3.67 4.14 12.36
CA ALA A 39 -2.22 4.22 12.40
C ALA A 39 -1.77 5.68 12.58
N PRO A 40 -0.65 5.92 13.31
CA PRO A 40 -0.20 7.29 13.60
C PRO A 40 0.57 7.89 12.41
N VAL A 41 -0.16 8.28 11.36
CA VAL A 41 0.41 8.87 10.14
C VAL A 41 1.26 10.10 10.45
N GLU A 42 0.83 10.89 11.42
CA GLU A 42 1.51 12.12 11.82
C GLU A 42 2.92 11.85 12.34
N LEU A 43 3.11 10.75 13.05
CA LEU A 43 4.42 10.36 13.56
C LEU A 43 5.38 9.97 12.43
N VAL A 44 4.86 9.30 11.42
CA VAL A 44 5.65 8.90 10.25
C VAL A 44 6.11 10.15 9.50
N VAL A 45 5.23 11.11 9.28
CA VAL A 45 5.56 12.37 8.61
C VAL A 45 6.55 13.17 9.44
N ALA A 46 6.34 13.25 10.77
CA ALA A 46 7.24 13.97 11.67
C ALA A 46 8.65 13.38 11.68
N ALA A 47 8.79 12.07 11.44
CA ALA A 47 10.09 11.41 11.36
C ALA A 47 10.78 11.59 10.01
N GLY A 48 10.16 12.32 9.07
CA GLY A 48 10.73 12.54 7.74
C GLY A 48 10.54 11.39 6.77
N MET A 49 9.66 10.45 7.09
CA MET A 49 9.33 9.30 6.24
C MET A 49 8.02 9.53 5.52
N VAL A 50 7.77 8.74 4.47
CA VAL A 50 6.54 8.84 3.68
C VAL A 50 5.57 7.75 4.13
N PRO A 51 4.35 8.09 4.59
CA PRO A 51 3.33 7.09 4.87
C PRO A 51 2.66 6.65 3.57
N MET A 52 2.46 5.34 3.41
CA MET A 52 1.77 4.79 2.25
C MET A 52 0.71 3.79 2.73
N GLY A 53 -0.55 4.07 2.44
CA GLY A 53 -1.65 3.17 2.80
C GLY A 53 -1.62 1.89 1.98
N ILE A 54 -1.76 0.75 2.64
CA ILE A 54 -1.85 -0.55 1.97
C ILE A 54 -3.33 -0.94 1.91
N TRP A 55 -4.02 -0.50 0.87
CA TRP A 55 -5.46 -0.73 0.71
C TRP A 55 -5.80 -1.89 -0.23
N GLY A 56 -4.78 -2.46 -0.88
CA GLY A 56 -4.96 -3.48 -1.89
C GLY A 56 -4.99 -2.91 -3.30
N SER A 57 -5.38 -3.74 -4.24
CA SER A 57 -5.50 -3.36 -5.64
C SER A 57 -6.65 -4.12 -6.26
N ASN A 58 -7.39 -3.47 -7.15
CA ASN A 58 -8.50 -4.11 -7.86
C ASN A 58 -8.04 -5.15 -8.90
N LYS A 59 -6.76 -5.20 -9.18
CA LYS A 59 -6.16 -6.18 -10.10
C LYS A 59 -5.60 -7.41 -9.39
N LYS A 60 -5.59 -7.43 -8.07
CA LYS A 60 -5.03 -8.55 -7.31
C LYS A 60 -6.09 -9.59 -6.99
N THR A 61 -5.69 -10.86 -7.07
CA THR A 61 -6.49 -11.97 -6.59
C THR A 61 -5.91 -12.47 -5.27
N ILE A 62 -6.78 -12.94 -4.39
CA ILE A 62 -6.34 -13.45 -3.09
C ILE A 62 -6.04 -14.93 -3.23
N SER A 63 -4.78 -15.31 -3.11
CA SER A 63 -4.34 -16.71 -3.19
C SER A 63 -3.41 -17.09 -2.04
N GLN A 64 -2.26 -16.46 -1.91
CA GLN A 64 -1.27 -16.76 -0.88
C GLN A 64 -1.74 -16.36 0.52
N ALA A 65 -2.48 -15.26 0.62
CA ALA A 65 -2.98 -14.78 1.90
C ALA A 65 -3.94 -15.79 2.56
N LYS A 66 -4.63 -16.60 1.78
CA LYS A 66 -5.56 -17.61 2.30
C LYS A 66 -4.86 -18.68 3.13
N GLU A 67 -3.57 -18.88 2.95
CA GLU A 67 -2.78 -19.83 3.73
C GLU A 67 -2.47 -19.31 5.14
N TYR A 68 -2.52 -17.99 5.34
CA TYR A 68 -2.14 -17.34 6.59
C TYR A 68 -3.31 -16.69 7.31
N CYS A 69 -4.37 -16.32 6.58
CA CYS A 69 -5.54 -15.65 7.12
C CYS A 69 -6.72 -16.60 7.23
N ALA A 70 -7.50 -16.45 8.30
CA ALA A 70 -8.79 -17.12 8.37
C ALA A 70 -9.75 -16.56 7.31
N THR A 71 -10.69 -17.38 6.84
CA THR A 71 -11.60 -17.00 5.75
C THR A 71 -12.53 -15.85 6.12
N PHE A 72 -12.73 -15.59 7.41
CA PHE A 72 -13.59 -14.50 7.88
C PHE A 72 -12.89 -13.14 7.98
N TYR A 73 -11.58 -13.05 7.72
CA TYR A 73 -10.92 -11.75 7.68
C TYR A 73 -11.46 -10.92 6.51
N CYS A 74 -11.52 -9.60 6.70
CA CYS A 74 -12.04 -8.73 5.65
C CYS A 74 -11.14 -8.75 4.41
N THR A 75 -11.73 -8.49 3.26
CA THR A 75 -11.04 -8.54 1.97
C THR A 75 -9.87 -7.54 1.91
N ILE A 76 -10.00 -6.37 2.52
CA ILE A 76 -8.93 -5.35 2.54
C ILE A 76 -7.71 -5.90 3.25
N ALA A 77 -7.89 -6.55 4.41
CA ALA A 77 -6.78 -7.14 5.15
C ALA A 77 -6.11 -8.27 4.36
N GLN A 78 -6.91 -9.12 3.70
CA GLN A 78 -6.38 -10.20 2.88
C GLN A 78 -5.62 -9.69 1.67
N LEU A 79 -6.13 -8.64 1.00
CA LEU A 79 -5.44 -8.03 -0.14
C LEU A 79 -4.13 -7.37 0.28
N ALA A 80 -4.12 -6.69 1.43
CA ALA A 80 -2.90 -6.11 1.97
C ALA A 80 -1.83 -7.17 2.21
N LEU A 81 -2.22 -8.29 2.83
CA LEU A 81 -1.30 -9.40 3.06
C LEU A 81 -0.83 -10.02 1.74
N GLU A 82 -1.73 -10.18 0.76
CA GLU A 82 -1.37 -10.71 -0.56
C GLU A 82 -0.31 -9.85 -1.24
N MET A 83 -0.45 -8.53 -1.18
CA MET A 83 0.52 -7.59 -1.75
C MET A 83 1.88 -7.66 -1.05
N LEU A 84 1.90 -7.98 0.24
CA LEU A 84 3.15 -8.17 0.97
C LEU A 84 3.81 -9.50 0.61
N LEU A 85 3.01 -10.55 0.40
CA LEU A 85 3.53 -11.88 0.09
C LEU A 85 4.00 -12.02 -1.36
N ASP A 86 3.35 -11.34 -2.30
CA ASP A 86 3.68 -11.47 -3.73
C ASP A 86 4.81 -10.55 -4.20
N GLY A 87 5.37 -9.76 -3.31
CA GLY A 87 6.50 -8.88 -3.63
C GLY A 87 6.11 -7.50 -4.11
N THR A 88 4.82 -7.17 -4.27
CA THR A 88 4.38 -5.86 -4.74
C THR A 88 4.89 -4.74 -3.83
N MET A 89 4.95 -4.99 -2.53
CA MET A 89 5.33 -4.01 -1.52
C MET A 89 6.71 -4.28 -0.89
N ASP A 90 7.59 -5.02 -1.56
CA ASP A 90 8.89 -5.39 -1.02
C ASP A 90 9.80 -4.20 -0.74
N GLN A 91 9.59 -3.07 -1.40
CA GLN A 91 10.42 -1.88 -1.24
C GLN A 91 10.08 -1.05 0.01
N LEU A 92 9.03 -1.40 0.73
CA LEU A 92 8.69 -0.72 1.98
C LEU A 92 9.80 -0.91 3.02
N ASP A 93 10.09 0.15 3.77
CA ASP A 93 11.08 0.10 4.84
C ASP A 93 10.52 -0.44 6.16
N GLY A 94 9.21 -0.40 6.30
CA GLY A 94 8.54 -0.94 7.48
C GLY A 94 7.03 -0.88 7.32
N ILE A 95 6.32 -1.45 8.29
CA ILE A 95 4.86 -1.53 8.28
C ILE A 95 4.35 -1.20 9.68
N ILE A 96 3.31 -0.38 9.76
CA ILE A 96 2.61 -0.08 11.00
C ILE A 96 1.22 -0.69 10.91
N THR A 97 0.87 -1.50 11.91
CA THR A 97 -0.48 -2.06 12.06
C THR A 97 -1.12 -1.48 13.31
N PRO A 98 -2.45 -1.29 13.32
CA PRO A 98 -3.14 -0.85 14.54
C PRO A 98 -3.16 -1.93 15.61
#